data_fdb2e2eaa745b688d0bf2421cd7477e1
#
_entry.id   fdb2e2eaa745b688d0bf2421cd7477e1
#
_cell.length_a   1.000
_cell.length_b   1.000
_cell.length_c   1.000
_cell.angle_alpha   90.00
_cell.angle_beta   90.00
_cell.angle_gamma   90.00
#
_symmetry.space_group_name_H-M   'P 1'
#
loop_
_entity.id
_entity.type
_entity.pdbx_description
1 polymer ?
#
loop_
_entity_poly.entity_id
_entity_poly.type
_entity_poly.pdbx_seq_one_letter_code
_entity_poly.pdbx_strand_id
1 'polypeptide(L)'
;MEYFLQTKAWEDFQKSLGRHVHRQSGPGWSFLAIEEKNPAGKVLYAPYGPVAESVEAFDAALAALRALAKSCGAVFIRIEPVTAGLDPESAPEALRSRGLQPAPVNQQPELSWIVDLDRDFKEVLAEMKPVNRNLYRNIHKKGVTFRSTQDPEDIRVLLNFLHMTARRNGFKPQSDEYLTQVAQSLMPAGAATLFIAELHGGPVAAALAYDSADTRTYAHAAMDDTHRKLSAGIPLLVTLMADAQEKGLKHVDLWGVAPADQPDHKWAGFTAFKKSFGGREIAYPGTWDLPVNRPRYAAYQVARKLRDGIKALIKRPTR
;
A
#
# COMPACT_ATOMS: atom_id res chain seq x y z
N MET A 1 -3.53 -14.47 -2.87
CA MET A 1 -3.42 -13.00 -3.05
C MET A 1 -1.96 -12.65 -3.29
N GLU A 2 -1.66 -12.03 -4.42
CA GLU A 2 -0.31 -11.56 -4.74
C GLU A 2 -0.15 -10.08 -4.35
N TYR A 3 0.94 -9.77 -3.67
CA TYR A 3 1.23 -8.41 -3.20
C TYR A 3 1.93 -7.60 -4.28
N PHE A 4 1.34 -6.49 -4.71
CA PHE A 4 1.87 -5.67 -5.80
C PHE A 4 3.34 -5.26 -5.60
N LEU A 5 3.74 -4.95 -4.36
CA LEU A 5 5.12 -4.56 -4.05
C LEU A 5 6.14 -5.72 -4.14
N GLN A 6 5.67 -6.95 -4.41
CA GLN A 6 6.48 -8.14 -4.68
C GLN A 6 6.44 -8.56 -6.15
N THR A 7 5.74 -7.82 -7.03
CA THR A 7 5.61 -8.14 -8.46
C THR A 7 6.84 -7.77 -9.28
N LYS A 8 6.91 -8.32 -10.50
CA LYS A 8 7.94 -7.95 -11.50
C LYS A 8 7.77 -6.49 -11.95
N ALA A 9 6.53 -6.04 -12.11
CA ALA A 9 6.24 -4.65 -12.49
C ALA A 9 6.79 -3.65 -11.45
N TRP A 10 6.64 -3.96 -10.15
CA TRP A 10 7.21 -3.15 -9.09
C TRP A 10 8.75 -3.18 -9.08
N GLU A 11 9.35 -4.35 -9.34
CA GLU A 11 10.80 -4.48 -9.51
C GLU A 11 11.33 -3.57 -10.61
N ASP A 12 10.69 -3.61 -11.80
CA ASP A 12 11.11 -2.82 -12.95
C ASP A 12 10.95 -1.31 -12.69
N PHE A 13 9.86 -0.91 -12.04
CA PHE A 13 9.68 0.46 -11.58
C PHE A 13 10.77 0.88 -10.60
N GLN A 14 11.11 0.07 -9.60
CA GLN A 14 12.18 0.42 -8.66
C GLN A 14 13.54 0.53 -9.35
N LYS A 15 13.82 -0.32 -10.33
CA LYS A 15 15.02 -0.23 -11.16
C LYS A 15 15.05 1.04 -12.02
N SER A 16 13.93 1.47 -12.57
CA SER A 16 13.83 2.71 -13.34
C SER A 16 14.13 3.96 -12.50
N LEU A 17 13.93 3.88 -11.18
CA LEU A 17 14.34 4.90 -10.21
C LEU A 17 15.84 4.85 -9.87
N GLY A 18 16.63 3.99 -10.51
CA GLY A 18 18.06 3.81 -10.24
C GLY A 18 18.35 3.04 -8.94
N ARG A 19 17.39 2.31 -8.40
CA ARG A 19 17.58 1.50 -7.18
C ARG A 19 18.12 0.12 -7.51
N HIS A 20 18.98 -0.42 -6.64
CA HIS A 20 19.38 -1.81 -6.70
C HIS A 20 18.27 -2.68 -6.10
N VAL A 21 17.78 -3.62 -6.89
CA VAL A 21 16.68 -4.51 -6.52
C VAL A 21 17.13 -5.96 -6.68
N HIS A 22 16.80 -6.76 -5.70
CA HIS A 22 17.14 -8.17 -5.63
C HIS A 22 15.88 -9.01 -5.51
N ARG A 23 15.70 -9.95 -6.44
CA ARG A 23 14.64 -10.96 -6.38
C ARG A 23 15.29 -12.31 -6.16
N GLN A 24 14.83 -13.04 -5.16
CA GLN A 24 15.22 -14.42 -4.90
C GLN A 24 14.00 -15.27 -4.55
N SER A 25 14.10 -16.55 -4.85
CA SER A 25 13.10 -17.55 -4.49
C SER A 25 13.75 -18.89 -4.21
N GLY A 26 13.03 -19.72 -3.49
CA GLY A 26 13.37 -21.11 -3.20
C GLY A 26 12.09 -21.91 -2.92
N PRO A 27 12.20 -23.17 -2.47
CA PRO A 27 11.04 -23.97 -2.17
C PRO A 27 10.12 -23.31 -1.14
N GLY A 28 8.91 -22.92 -1.57
CA GLY A 28 7.87 -22.34 -0.72
C GLY A 28 8.13 -20.90 -0.25
N TRP A 29 9.13 -20.18 -0.80
CA TRP A 29 9.36 -18.79 -0.46
C TRP A 29 9.87 -17.93 -1.62
N SER A 30 9.60 -16.65 -1.54
CA SER A 30 10.18 -15.64 -2.43
C SER A 30 10.28 -14.28 -1.73
N PHE A 31 11.16 -13.42 -2.26
CA PHE A 31 11.18 -12.01 -1.90
C PHE A 31 11.69 -11.14 -3.03
N LEU A 32 11.22 -9.90 -3.03
CA LEU A 32 11.80 -8.76 -3.69
C LEU A 32 12.34 -7.83 -2.62
N ALA A 33 13.62 -7.50 -2.67
CA ALA A 33 14.27 -6.63 -1.70
C ALA A 33 14.97 -5.46 -2.40
N ILE A 34 14.84 -4.26 -1.84
CA ILE A 34 15.32 -3.00 -2.42
C ILE A 34 16.44 -2.47 -1.52
N GLU A 35 17.56 -2.06 -2.12
CA GLU A 35 18.59 -1.34 -1.38
C GLU A 35 18.16 0.11 -1.18
N GLU A 36 18.05 0.51 0.08
CA GLU A 36 17.71 1.88 0.46
C GLU A 36 18.86 2.55 1.21
N LYS A 37 18.98 3.87 1.06
CA LYS A 37 19.88 4.69 1.87
C LYS A 37 19.20 5.08 3.16
N ASN A 38 19.90 4.89 4.28
CA ASN A 38 19.44 5.24 5.61
C ASN A 38 20.60 5.95 6.35
N PRO A 39 20.35 6.79 7.37
CA PRO A 39 21.41 7.37 8.17
C PRO A 39 22.39 6.37 8.80
N ALA A 40 21.96 5.13 9.05
CA ALA A 40 22.85 4.06 9.49
C ALA A 40 23.78 3.52 8.41
N GLY A 41 23.47 3.78 7.14
CA GLY A 41 24.09 3.19 5.95
C GLY A 41 23.06 2.55 5.03
N LYS A 42 23.46 1.50 4.31
CA LYS A 42 22.57 0.75 3.42
C LYS A 42 21.61 -0.13 4.22
N VAL A 43 20.36 -0.17 3.79
CA VAL A 43 19.30 -1.05 4.30
C VAL A 43 18.78 -1.90 3.16
N LEU A 44 18.52 -3.16 3.42
CA LEU A 44 17.82 -4.04 2.49
C LEU A 44 16.34 -4.13 2.93
N TYR A 45 15.43 -3.57 2.13
CA TYR A 45 14.00 -3.52 2.47
C TYR A 45 13.18 -4.45 1.57
N ALA A 46 12.41 -5.34 2.18
CA ALA A 46 11.47 -6.23 1.50
C ALA A 46 10.01 -5.87 1.88
N PRO A 47 9.33 -5.00 1.10
CA PRO A 47 7.95 -4.61 1.35
C PRO A 47 6.99 -5.79 1.16
N TYR A 48 6.10 -6.05 2.11
CA TYR A 48 5.23 -7.25 2.11
C TYR A 48 5.97 -8.54 1.77
N GLY A 49 7.18 -8.67 2.31
CA GLY A 49 8.05 -9.81 2.10
C GLY A 49 8.99 -10.09 3.29
N PRO A 50 9.58 -11.30 3.33
CA PRO A 50 9.40 -12.39 2.37
C PRO A 50 8.00 -12.98 2.41
N VAL A 51 7.53 -13.50 1.25
CA VAL A 51 6.33 -14.33 1.15
C VAL A 51 6.77 -15.78 1.35
N ALA A 52 6.14 -16.50 2.28
CA ALA A 52 6.49 -17.87 2.58
C ALA A 52 5.25 -18.73 2.91
N GLU A 53 5.26 -19.97 2.43
CA GLU A 53 4.17 -20.93 2.58
C GLU A 53 4.16 -21.64 3.95
N SER A 54 5.26 -21.54 4.69
CA SER A 54 5.41 -22.09 6.04
C SER A 54 6.47 -21.34 6.83
N VAL A 55 6.57 -21.63 8.12
CA VAL A 55 7.59 -21.09 9.02
C VAL A 55 8.99 -21.55 8.62
N GLU A 56 9.15 -22.79 8.15
CA GLU A 56 10.42 -23.36 7.68
C GLU A 56 10.88 -22.65 6.39
N ALA A 57 9.96 -22.41 5.46
CA ALA A 57 10.21 -21.63 4.24
C ALA A 57 10.60 -20.19 4.58
N PHE A 58 9.98 -19.59 5.59
CA PHE A 58 10.37 -18.28 6.09
C PHE A 58 11.79 -18.27 6.67
N ASP A 59 12.19 -19.30 7.41
CA ASP A 59 13.55 -19.41 7.92
C ASP A 59 14.59 -19.53 6.80
N ALA A 60 14.27 -20.26 5.72
CA ALA A 60 15.11 -20.33 4.53
C ALA A 60 15.20 -18.96 3.81
N ALA A 61 14.10 -18.24 3.68
CA ALA A 61 14.08 -16.89 3.15
C ALA A 61 14.92 -15.91 3.99
N LEU A 62 14.84 -15.99 5.33
CA LEU A 62 15.67 -15.18 6.22
C LEU A 62 17.16 -15.48 6.07
N ALA A 63 17.54 -16.75 5.88
CA ALA A 63 18.93 -17.14 5.63
C ALA A 63 19.44 -16.52 4.32
N ALA A 64 18.63 -16.58 3.25
CA ALA A 64 18.94 -15.95 1.95
C ALA A 64 19.07 -14.43 2.08
N LEU A 65 18.13 -13.77 2.76
CA LEU A 65 18.19 -12.31 3.04
C LEU A 65 19.45 -11.94 3.84
N ARG A 66 19.85 -12.74 4.84
CA ARG A 66 21.08 -12.50 5.62
C ARG A 66 22.33 -12.60 4.74
N ALA A 67 22.39 -13.61 3.86
CA ALA A 67 23.49 -13.78 2.90
C ALA A 67 23.58 -12.59 1.94
N LEU A 68 22.45 -12.20 1.37
CA LEU A 68 22.35 -11.05 0.47
C LEU A 68 22.74 -9.74 1.19
N ALA A 69 22.26 -9.50 2.39
CA ALA A 69 22.59 -8.30 3.15
C ALA A 69 24.09 -8.18 3.46
N LYS A 70 24.74 -9.30 3.75
CA LYS A 70 26.22 -9.34 3.91
C LYS A 70 26.94 -9.00 2.61
N SER A 71 26.52 -9.58 1.47
CA SER A 71 27.17 -9.35 0.18
C SER A 71 27.03 -7.91 -0.31
N CYS A 72 25.89 -7.26 -0.08
CA CYS A 72 25.68 -5.85 -0.47
C CYS A 72 26.10 -4.84 0.63
N GLY A 73 26.60 -5.30 1.78
CA GLY A 73 27.05 -4.44 2.88
C GLY A 73 25.94 -3.70 3.61
N ALA A 74 24.73 -4.29 3.68
CA ALA A 74 23.62 -3.69 4.40
C ALA A 74 23.85 -3.73 5.91
N VAL A 75 23.47 -2.67 6.62
CA VAL A 75 23.57 -2.56 8.08
C VAL A 75 22.49 -3.39 8.77
N PHE A 76 21.30 -3.41 8.19
CA PHE A 76 20.18 -4.24 8.63
C PHE A 76 19.25 -4.57 7.47
N ILE A 77 18.40 -5.56 7.68
CA ILE A 77 17.32 -5.94 6.78
C ILE A 77 16.03 -5.47 7.40
N ARG A 78 15.16 -4.84 6.63
CA ARG A 78 13.80 -4.49 7.01
C ARG A 78 12.84 -5.37 6.23
N ILE A 79 11.93 -6.03 6.92
CA ILE A 79 10.94 -6.92 6.32
C ILE A 79 9.53 -6.62 6.83
N GLU A 80 8.56 -7.02 6.04
CA GLU A 80 7.14 -7.06 6.39
C GLU A 80 6.62 -8.45 5.97
N PRO A 81 6.84 -9.45 6.84
CA PRO A 81 6.65 -10.83 6.43
C PRO A 81 5.19 -11.16 6.14
N VAL A 82 4.99 -11.91 5.05
CA VAL A 82 3.72 -12.53 4.70
C VAL A 82 3.95 -14.03 4.68
N THR A 83 3.64 -14.68 5.80
CA THR A 83 4.01 -16.07 6.02
C THR A 83 2.82 -16.84 6.58
N ALA A 84 2.47 -17.95 5.95
CA ALA A 84 1.50 -18.87 6.51
C ALA A 84 2.02 -19.42 7.86
N GLY A 85 1.17 -19.41 8.88
CA GLY A 85 1.53 -19.85 10.24
C GLY A 85 2.28 -18.78 11.10
N LEU A 86 2.42 -17.54 10.62
CA LEU A 86 2.83 -16.39 11.43
C LEU A 86 1.65 -15.44 11.60
N ASP A 87 0.70 -15.81 12.43
CA ASP A 87 -0.42 -14.94 12.76
C ASP A 87 0.04 -13.71 13.54
N PRO A 88 -0.61 -12.56 13.40
CA PRO A 88 -0.22 -11.31 14.06
C PRO A 88 -0.04 -11.42 15.57
N GLU A 89 -0.78 -12.31 16.25
CA GLU A 89 -0.68 -12.56 17.69
C GLU A 89 0.59 -13.34 18.08
N SER A 90 0.95 -14.37 17.31
CA SER A 90 2.11 -15.25 17.57
C SER A 90 3.40 -14.74 16.94
N ALA A 91 3.30 -13.97 15.85
CA ALA A 91 4.44 -13.48 15.08
C ALA A 91 5.46 -12.68 15.92
N PRO A 92 5.10 -11.81 16.89
CA PRO A 92 6.08 -11.05 17.64
C PRO A 92 7.09 -11.90 18.41
N GLU A 93 6.67 -12.99 19.03
CA GLU A 93 7.56 -13.91 19.72
C GLU A 93 8.41 -14.70 18.74
N ALA A 94 7.78 -15.26 17.70
CA ALA A 94 8.44 -16.03 16.65
C ALA A 94 9.50 -15.22 15.89
N LEU A 95 9.27 -13.92 15.66
CA LEU A 95 10.21 -13.04 14.98
C LEU A 95 11.36 -12.62 15.91
N ARG A 96 11.07 -12.33 17.20
CA ARG A 96 12.11 -12.02 18.20
C ARG A 96 13.05 -13.20 18.43
N SER A 97 12.56 -14.43 18.50
CA SER A 97 13.39 -15.63 18.65
C SER A 97 14.40 -15.80 17.50
N ARG A 98 14.09 -15.27 16.32
CA ARG A 98 14.96 -15.22 15.13
C ARG A 98 15.92 -14.02 15.10
N GLY A 99 15.89 -13.17 16.13
CA GLY A 99 16.74 -11.99 16.25
C GLY A 99 16.22 -10.75 15.54
N LEU A 100 14.95 -10.75 15.11
CA LEU A 100 14.30 -9.56 14.59
C LEU A 100 13.81 -8.66 15.73
N GLN A 101 13.70 -7.38 15.45
CA GLN A 101 13.19 -6.37 16.37
C GLN A 101 12.08 -5.58 15.66
N PRO A 102 11.02 -5.19 16.37
CA PRO A 102 10.01 -4.33 15.77
C PRO A 102 10.64 -3.05 15.20
N ALA A 103 10.31 -2.71 13.97
CA ALA A 103 10.73 -1.44 13.41
C ALA A 103 10.05 -0.28 14.15
N PRO A 104 10.66 0.89 14.17
CA PRO A 104 10.10 2.04 14.89
C PRO A 104 8.79 2.58 14.32
N VAL A 105 8.55 2.32 13.04
CA VAL A 105 7.35 2.74 12.31
C VAL A 105 7.10 1.69 11.24
N ASN A 106 5.84 1.30 11.08
CA ASN A 106 5.44 0.46 9.97
C ASN A 106 5.57 1.23 8.66
N GLN A 107 6.19 0.59 7.67
CA GLN A 107 6.34 1.17 6.33
C GLN A 107 5.06 0.95 5.53
N GLN A 108 4.53 -0.27 5.56
CA GLN A 108 3.23 -0.62 4.99
C GLN A 108 2.20 -0.77 6.12
N PRO A 109 0.90 -0.70 5.81
CA PRO A 109 -0.16 -0.94 6.79
C PRO A 109 -0.08 -2.32 7.43
N GLU A 110 -0.28 -2.38 8.76
CA GLU A 110 -0.47 -3.64 9.49
C GLU A 110 -1.84 -4.27 9.22
N LEU A 111 -2.83 -3.44 8.88
CA LEU A 111 -4.19 -3.86 8.57
C LEU A 111 -4.57 -3.37 7.20
N SER A 112 -5.00 -4.27 6.31
CA SER A 112 -5.60 -3.94 5.01
C SER A 112 -7.06 -4.37 4.95
N TRP A 113 -7.84 -3.70 4.10
CA TRP A 113 -9.24 -4.04 3.86
C TRP A 113 -9.41 -4.63 2.48
N ILE A 114 -9.85 -5.89 2.40
CA ILE A 114 -9.94 -6.65 1.17
C ILE A 114 -11.41 -6.90 0.81
N VAL A 115 -11.74 -6.68 -0.46
CA VAL A 115 -13.01 -7.11 -1.05
C VAL A 115 -12.73 -8.29 -1.98
N ASP A 116 -13.35 -9.44 -1.69
CA ASP A 116 -13.21 -10.64 -2.51
C ASP A 116 -14.19 -10.56 -3.70
N LEU A 117 -13.68 -10.84 -4.92
CA LEU A 117 -14.42 -10.73 -6.19
C LEU A 117 -14.68 -12.08 -6.88
N ASP A 118 -14.24 -13.22 -6.32
CA ASP A 118 -14.37 -14.57 -6.87
C ASP A 118 -15.78 -15.16 -6.70
N ARG A 119 -16.82 -14.31 -6.87
CA ARG A 119 -18.25 -14.59 -6.71
C ARG A 119 -19.08 -13.67 -7.60
N ASP A 120 -20.39 -13.88 -7.71
CA ASP A 120 -21.26 -12.98 -8.51
C ASP A 120 -21.12 -11.52 -8.01
N PHE A 121 -20.94 -10.57 -8.94
CA PHE A 121 -20.81 -9.17 -8.59
C PHE A 121 -22.03 -8.60 -7.88
N LYS A 122 -23.22 -9.21 -8.08
CA LYS A 122 -24.42 -8.84 -7.32
C LYS A 122 -24.27 -9.14 -5.84
N GLU A 123 -23.55 -10.20 -5.47
CA GLU A 123 -23.26 -10.54 -4.07
C GLU A 123 -22.26 -9.54 -3.48
N VAL A 124 -21.20 -9.17 -4.25
CA VAL A 124 -20.27 -8.11 -3.85
C VAL A 124 -21.02 -6.81 -3.60
N LEU A 125 -21.92 -6.42 -4.49
CA LEU A 125 -22.76 -5.23 -4.30
C LEU A 125 -23.68 -5.37 -3.08
N ALA A 126 -24.21 -6.56 -2.79
CA ALA A 126 -25.14 -6.78 -1.67
C ALA A 126 -24.48 -6.53 -0.30
N GLU A 127 -23.19 -6.80 -0.16
CA GLU A 127 -22.43 -6.51 1.07
C GLU A 127 -22.15 -5.02 1.30
N MET A 128 -22.18 -4.21 0.26
CA MET A 128 -21.95 -2.77 0.38
C MET A 128 -23.09 -2.10 1.16
N LYS A 129 -22.80 -1.01 1.84
CA LYS A 129 -23.85 -0.19 2.44
C LYS A 129 -24.91 0.22 1.39
N PRO A 130 -26.21 0.25 1.74
CA PRO A 130 -27.27 0.60 0.80
C PRO A 130 -27.07 1.93 0.07
N VAL A 131 -26.51 2.92 0.75
CA VAL A 131 -26.21 4.24 0.16
C VAL A 131 -25.19 4.14 -0.99
N ASN A 132 -24.16 3.29 -0.86
CA ASN A 132 -23.15 3.10 -1.92
C ASN A 132 -23.75 2.42 -3.15
N ARG A 133 -24.55 1.35 -2.95
CA ARG A 133 -25.26 0.68 -4.03
C ARG A 133 -26.21 1.61 -4.77
N ASN A 134 -26.98 2.39 -4.03
CA ASN A 134 -27.94 3.32 -4.60
C ASN A 134 -27.22 4.43 -5.39
N LEU A 135 -26.12 4.94 -4.88
CA LEU A 135 -25.32 5.97 -5.56
C LEU A 135 -24.73 5.41 -6.84
N TYR A 136 -24.12 4.22 -6.81
CA TYR A 136 -23.57 3.56 -7.99
C TYR A 136 -24.63 3.35 -9.09
N ARG A 137 -25.83 2.84 -8.73
CA ARG A 137 -26.92 2.59 -9.67
C ARG A 137 -27.52 3.85 -10.29
N ASN A 138 -27.44 5.00 -9.61
CA ASN A 138 -28.16 6.19 -10.01
C ASN A 138 -27.29 7.40 -10.39
N ILE A 139 -25.96 7.33 -10.23
CA ILE A 139 -25.06 8.48 -10.44
C ILE A 139 -25.11 8.97 -11.88
N HIS A 140 -25.31 8.05 -12.85
CA HIS A 140 -25.45 8.38 -14.28
C HIS A 140 -26.61 9.34 -14.56
N LYS A 141 -27.68 9.30 -13.76
CA LYS A 141 -28.82 10.25 -13.86
C LYS A 141 -28.41 11.69 -13.55
N LYS A 142 -27.26 11.87 -12.91
CA LYS A 142 -26.67 13.20 -12.63
C LYS A 142 -25.66 13.64 -13.70
N GLY A 143 -25.54 12.90 -14.81
CA GLY A 143 -24.61 13.19 -15.88
C GLY A 143 -23.17 12.75 -15.62
N VAL A 144 -22.95 11.90 -14.61
CA VAL A 144 -21.61 11.35 -14.32
C VAL A 144 -21.34 10.10 -15.16
N THR A 145 -20.20 10.08 -15.81
CA THR A 145 -19.65 8.94 -16.57
C THR A 145 -18.31 8.49 -15.98
N PHE A 146 -17.87 7.31 -16.37
CA PHE A 146 -16.59 6.75 -15.91
C PHE A 146 -15.76 6.31 -17.12
N ARG A 147 -14.45 6.55 -17.03
CA ARG A 147 -13.48 5.99 -17.96
C ARG A 147 -12.26 5.47 -17.22
N SER A 148 -11.53 4.57 -17.83
CA SER A 148 -10.21 4.13 -17.40
C SER A 148 -9.17 4.46 -18.47
N THR A 149 -7.93 4.65 -18.06
CA THR A 149 -6.82 5.00 -18.96
C THR A 149 -5.51 4.42 -18.46
N GLN A 150 -4.62 4.09 -19.38
CA GLN A 150 -3.23 3.73 -19.15
C GLN A 150 -2.27 4.74 -19.79
N ASP A 151 -2.78 5.89 -20.25
CA ASP A 151 -1.96 7.01 -20.70
C ASP A 151 -1.36 7.73 -19.47
N PRO A 152 -0.01 7.75 -19.32
CA PRO A 152 0.65 8.40 -18.19
C PRO A 152 0.35 9.90 -18.07
N GLU A 153 0.02 10.58 -19.16
CA GLU A 153 -0.30 12.00 -19.14
C GLU A 153 -1.58 12.32 -18.35
N ASP A 154 -2.51 11.37 -18.27
CA ASP A 154 -3.74 11.53 -17.51
C ASP A 154 -3.51 11.59 -15.98
N ILE A 155 -2.32 11.21 -15.48
CA ILE A 155 -1.99 11.28 -14.04
C ILE A 155 -2.17 12.69 -13.46
N ARG A 156 -2.02 13.73 -14.28
CA ARG A 156 -2.24 15.14 -13.90
C ARG A 156 -3.62 15.39 -13.29
N VAL A 157 -4.64 14.63 -13.70
CA VAL A 157 -5.99 14.72 -13.13
C VAL A 157 -5.96 14.35 -11.65
N LEU A 158 -5.35 13.22 -11.33
CA LEU A 158 -5.20 12.77 -9.94
C LEU A 158 -4.32 13.73 -9.12
N LEU A 159 -3.19 14.19 -9.68
CA LEU A 159 -2.29 15.12 -9.00
C LEU A 159 -3.00 16.41 -8.58
N ASN A 160 -3.80 16.99 -9.49
CA ASN A 160 -4.59 18.18 -9.20
C ASN A 160 -5.55 17.95 -8.01
N PHE A 161 -6.27 16.83 -8.00
CA PHE A 161 -7.19 16.51 -6.91
C PHE A 161 -6.47 16.19 -5.59
N LEU A 162 -5.29 15.55 -5.66
CA LEU A 162 -4.46 15.32 -4.47
C LEU A 162 -4.00 16.64 -3.85
N HIS A 163 -3.59 17.62 -4.66
CA HIS A 163 -3.22 18.96 -4.18
C HIS A 163 -4.41 19.68 -3.52
N MET A 164 -5.60 19.62 -4.11
CA MET A 164 -6.81 20.20 -3.51
C MET A 164 -7.10 19.55 -2.15
N THR A 165 -7.08 18.23 -2.10
CA THR A 165 -7.32 17.46 -0.87
C THR A 165 -6.25 17.71 0.20
N ALA A 166 -4.98 17.82 -0.19
CA ALA A 166 -3.87 18.10 0.71
C ALA A 166 -3.96 19.50 1.34
N ARG A 167 -4.30 20.51 0.54
CA ARG A 167 -4.52 21.89 1.04
C ARG A 167 -5.65 21.93 2.07
N ARG A 168 -6.77 21.23 1.79
CA ARG A 168 -7.92 21.21 2.69
C ARG A 168 -7.62 20.50 4.01
N ASN A 169 -6.94 19.34 3.96
CA ASN A 169 -6.75 18.46 5.11
C ASN A 169 -5.41 18.64 5.82
N GLY A 170 -4.52 19.52 5.33
CA GLY A 170 -3.25 19.84 5.96
C GLY A 170 -2.24 18.70 5.98
N PHE A 171 -2.26 17.77 5.00
CA PHE A 171 -1.26 16.71 4.89
C PHE A 171 -0.34 16.92 3.69
N LYS A 172 0.81 16.25 3.70
CA LYS A 172 1.75 16.23 2.56
C LYS A 172 1.48 14.97 1.73
N PRO A 173 1.01 15.09 0.48
CA PRO A 173 0.84 13.93 -0.41
C PRO A 173 2.18 13.39 -0.87
N GLN A 174 2.17 12.27 -1.59
CA GLN A 174 3.32 11.83 -2.39
C GLN A 174 3.70 12.93 -3.40
N SER A 175 4.99 13.02 -3.73
CA SER A 175 5.44 14.04 -4.66
C SER A 175 4.90 13.78 -6.08
N ASP A 176 4.63 14.87 -6.79
CA ASP A 176 4.18 14.80 -8.20
C ASP A 176 5.17 14.04 -9.06
N GLU A 177 6.47 14.30 -8.86
CA GLU A 177 7.55 13.61 -9.56
C GLU A 177 7.46 12.09 -9.37
N TYR A 178 7.28 11.63 -8.13
CA TYR A 178 7.16 10.20 -7.84
C TYR A 178 5.92 9.60 -8.51
N LEU A 179 4.74 10.23 -8.40
CA LEU A 179 3.50 9.72 -9.01
C LEU A 179 3.55 9.79 -10.54
N THR A 180 4.22 10.78 -11.12
CA THR A 180 4.48 10.84 -12.56
C THR A 180 5.38 9.69 -13.00
N GLN A 181 6.47 9.39 -12.28
CA GLN A 181 7.33 8.24 -12.57
C GLN A 181 6.59 6.90 -12.41
N VAL A 182 5.72 6.76 -11.40
CA VAL A 182 4.81 5.62 -11.27
C VAL A 182 3.94 5.47 -12.51
N ALA A 183 3.28 6.54 -12.95
CA ALA A 183 2.42 6.52 -14.13
C ALA A 183 3.21 6.15 -15.40
N GLN A 184 4.35 6.80 -15.63
CA GLN A 184 5.20 6.55 -16.80
C GLN A 184 5.76 5.13 -16.87
N SER A 185 6.01 4.49 -15.73
CA SER A 185 6.53 3.13 -15.69
C SER A 185 5.43 2.08 -15.71
N LEU A 186 4.41 2.21 -14.87
CA LEU A 186 3.44 1.14 -14.61
C LEU A 186 2.22 1.17 -15.53
N MET A 187 1.78 2.34 -15.99
CA MET A 187 0.59 2.44 -16.85
C MET A 187 0.83 1.84 -18.24
N PRO A 188 1.90 2.17 -18.98
CA PRO A 188 2.19 1.54 -20.28
C PRO A 188 2.48 0.04 -20.17
N ALA A 189 2.94 -0.43 -19.01
CA ALA A 189 3.16 -1.85 -18.75
C ALA A 189 1.88 -2.61 -18.40
N GLY A 190 0.71 -1.95 -18.34
CA GLY A 190 -0.55 -2.54 -17.94
C GLY A 190 -0.67 -2.86 -16.45
N ALA A 191 0.34 -2.49 -15.64
CA ALA A 191 0.40 -2.79 -14.21
C ALA A 191 -0.28 -1.70 -13.34
N ALA A 192 -0.64 -0.57 -13.93
CA ALA A 192 -1.44 0.47 -13.29
C ALA A 192 -2.50 1.00 -14.25
N THR A 193 -3.67 1.33 -13.68
CA THR A 193 -4.78 1.94 -14.42
C THR A 193 -5.33 3.12 -13.62
N LEU A 194 -5.51 4.25 -14.28
CA LEU A 194 -6.17 5.42 -13.71
C LEU A 194 -7.65 5.37 -14.09
N PHE A 195 -8.53 5.37 -13.09
CA PHE A 195 -9.98 5.48 -13.23
C PHE A 195 -10.41 6.92 -12.97
N ILE A 196 -11.27 7.46 -13.82
CA ILE A 196 -11.73 8.85 -13.76
C ILE A 196 -13.25 8.89 -13.82
N ALA A 197 -13.87 9.60 -12.89
CA ALA A 197 -15.27 9.99 -12.97
C ALA A 197 -15.36 11.39 -13.58
N GLU A 198 -16.25 11.57 -14.53
CA GLU A 198 -16.44 12.83 -15.25
C GLU A 198 -17.89 13.31 -15.13
N LEU A 199 -18.09 14.61 -14.92
CA LEU A 199 -19.38 15.29 -14.98
C LEU A 199 -19.39 16.20 -16.21
N HIS A 200 -20.28 15.93 -17.17
CA HIS A 200 -20.36 16.70 -18.42
C HIS A 200 -19.00 16.84 -19.14
N GLY A 201 -18.18 15.78 -19.11
CA GLY A 201 -16.85 15.75 -19.73
C GLY A 201 -15.71 16.36 -18.89
N GLY A 202 -16.01 16.95 -17.73
CA GLY A 202 -15.00 17.44 -16.79
C GLY A 202 -14.68 16.41 -15.69
N PRO A 203 -13.41 16.13 -15.37
CA PRO A 203 -13.08 15.18 -14.31
C PRO A 203 -13.50 15.70 -12.94
N VAL A 204 -14.10 14.83 -12.10
CA VAL A 204 -14.59 15.17 -10.75
C VAL A 204 -14.04 14.22 -9.66
N ALA A 205 -13.53 13.04 -10.03
CA ALA A 205 -12.80 12.16 -9.13
C ALA A 205 -11.82 11.29 -9.94
N ALA A 206 -10.72 10.89 -9.33
CA ALA A 206 -9.75 9.99 -9.94
C ALA A 206 -9.20 8.99 -8.91
N ALA A 207 -8.87 7.78 -9.39
CA ALA A 207 -8.30 6.72 -8.59
C ALA A 207 -7.26 5.95 -9.41
N LEU A 208 -6.03 5.86 -8.92
CA LEU A 208 -4.96 5.05 -9.48
C LEU A 208 -4.95 3.70 -8.77
N ALA A 209 -5.05 2.63 -9.53
CA ALA A 209 -4.98 1.26 -9.06
C ALA A 209 -3.77 0.54 -9.66
N TYR A 210 -3.23 -0.41 -8.89
CA TYR A 210 -2.16 -1.31 -9.33
C TYR A 210 -2.70 -2.74 -9.40
N ASP A 211 -2.37 -3.45 -10.48
CA ASP A 211 -2.81 -4.83 -10.69
C ASP A 211 -1.62 -5.79 -10.54
N SER A 212 -1.80 -6.83 -9.72
CA SER A 212 -0.97 -8.03 -9.67
C SER A 212 -1.70 -9.18 -10.38
N ALA A 213 -1.22 -10.42 -10.25
CA ALA A 213 -1.82 -11.57 -10.93
C ALA A 213 -3.28 -11.84 -10.54
N ASP A 214 -3.65 -11.53 -9.30
CA ASP A 214 -4.98 -11.84 -8.75
C ASP A 214 -5.61 -10.71 -7.93
N THR A 215 -4.88 -9.60 -7.72
CA THR A 215 -5.30 -8.53 -6.80
C THR A 215 -5.13 -7.16 -7.41
N ARG A 216 -6.17 -6.34 -7.35
CA ARG A 216 -6.11 -4.90 -7.62
C ARG A 216 -5.93 -4.13 -6.34
N THR A 217 -4.90 -3.29 -6.27
CA THR A 217 -4.65 -2.41 -5.13
C THR A 217 -5.15 -1.00 -5.42
N TYR A 218 -6.07 -0.49 -4.59
CA TYR A 218 -6.56 0.90 -4.63
C TYR A 218 -5.54 1.82 -3.97
N ALA A 219 -4.59 2.32 -4.78
CA ALA A 219 -3.37 2.95 -4.27
C ALA A 219 -3.52 4.43 -3.92
N HIS A 220 -4.05 5.21 -4.84
CA HIS A 220 -4.22 6.65 -4.67
C HIS A 220 -5.57 7.09 -5.21
N ALA A 221 -6.28 7.94 -4.46
CA ALA A 221 -7.54 8.49 -4.93
C ALA A 221 -7.79 9.88 -4.36
N ALA A 222 -8.40 10.73 -5.16
CA ALA A 222 -8.83 12.06 -4.76
C ALA A 222 -10.01 12.51 -5.62
N MET A 223 -10.69 13.56 -5.18
CA MET A 223 -11.82 14.13 -5.88
C MET A 223 -11.78 15.66 -5.87
N ASP A 224 -12.46 16.25 -6.83
CA ASP A 224 -12.69 17.69 -6.87
C ASP A 224 -13.53 18.12 -5.67
N ASP A 225 -13.01 19.06 -4.90
CA ASP A 225 -13.69 19.60 -3.73
C ASP A 225 -14.98 20.37 -4.07
N THR A 226 -15.04 20.99 -5.25
CA THR A 226 -16.21 21.76 -5.70
C THR A 226 -17.41 20.85 -5.97
N HIS A 227 -17.15 19.60 -6.38
CA HIS A 227 -18.15 18.57 -6.69
C HIS A 227 -18.33 17.52 -5.57
N ARG A 228 -17.85 17.80 -4.37
CA ARG A 228 -17.86 16.84 -3.26
C ARG A 228 -19.23 16.27 -2.92
N LYS A 229 -20.32 17.06 -3.10
CA LYS A 229 -21.70 16.62 -2.86
C LYS A 229 -22.15 15.48 -3.80
N LEU A 230 -21.49 15.29 -4.93
CA LEU A 230 -21.74 14.16 -5.83
C LEU A 230 -21.31 12.83 -5.24
N SER A 231 -20.33 12.83 -4.32
CA SER A 231 -19.71 11.62 -3.77
C SER A 231 -19.21 10.65 -4.85
N ALA A 232 -18.71 11.19 -5.98
CA ALA A 232 -18.35 10.43 -7.19
C ALA A 232 -17.26 9.38 -6.95
N GLY A 233 -16.45 9.52 -5.89
CA GLY A 233 -15.45 8.53 -5.49
C GLY A 233 -16.03 7.17 -5.08
N ILE A 234 -17.28 7.13 -4.58
CA ILE A 234 -17.96 5.87 -4.24
C ILE A 234 -18.27 5.05 -5.49
N PRO A 235 -19.06 5.54 -6.46
CA PRO A 235 -19.33 4.78 -7.67
C PRO A 235 -18.08 4.55 -8.52
N LEU A 236 -17.08 5.44 -8.48
CA LEU A 236 -15.79 5.22 -9.15
C LEU A 236 -15.10 3.98 -8.59
N LEU A 237 -15.06 3.80 -7.26
CA LEU A 237 -14.48 2.61 -6.64
C LEU A 237 -15.28 1.35 -6.99
N VAL A 238 -16.60 1.41 -7.07
CA VAL A 238 -17.41 0.26 -7.50
C VAL A 238 -17.13 -0.09 -8.98
N THR A 239 -16.98 0.91 -9.84
CA THR A 239 -16.59 0.72 -11.27
C THR A 239 -15.21 0.07 -11.37
N LEU A 240 -14.25 0.50 -10.54
CA LEU A 240 -12.92 -0.09 -10.46
C LEU A 240 -12.97 -1.56 -10.00
N MET A 241 -13.87 -1.92 -9.08
CA MET A 241 -14.08 -3.30 -8.63
C MET A 241 -14.71 -4.15 -9.75
N ALA A 242 -15.68 -3.63 -10.48
CA ALA A 242 -16.31 -4.31 -11.61
C ALA A 242 -15.28 -4.61 -12.71
N ASP A 243 -14.48 -3.62 -13.11
CA ASP A 243 -13.38 -3.80 -14.08
C ASP A 243 -12.33 -4.82 -13.59
N ALA A 244 -12.04 -4.85 -12.29
CA ALA A 244 -11.13 -5.86 -11.72
C ALA A 244 -11.69 -7.27 -11.89
N GLN A 245 -12.98 -7.47 -11.60
CA GLN A 245 -13.63 -8.77 -11.79
C GLN A 245 -13.70 -9.18 -13.26
N GLU A 246 -14.04 -8.26 -14.17
CA GLU A 246 -14.05 -8.51 -15.61
C GLU A 246 -12.68 -8.93 -16.14
N LYS A 247 -11.59 -8.44 -15.53
CA LYS A 247 -10.20 -8.85 -15.82
C LYS A 247 -9.81 -10.17 -15.14
N GLY A 248 -10.70 -10.80 -14.39
CA GLY A 248 -10.45 -12.07 -13.70
C GLY A 248 -9.64 -11.94 -12.40
N LEU A 249 -9.48 -10.73 -11.87
CA LEU A 249 -8.86 -10.52 -10.56
C LEU A 249 -9.82 -10.98 -9.46
N LYS A 250 -9.26 -11.59 -8.42
CA LYS A 250 -10.03 -12.22 -7.33
C LYS A 250 -10.23 -11.31 -6.13
N HIS A 251 -9.40 -10.27 -6.02
CA HIS A 251 -9.40 -9.39 -4.84
C HIS A 251 -9.23 -7.94 -5.24
N VAL A 252 -9.86 -7.04 -4.45
CA VAL A 252 -9.48 -5.63 -4.41
C VAL A 252 -8.98 -5.30 -3.01
N ASP A 253 -7.69 -4.93 -2.92
CA ASP A 253 -7.07 -4.43 -1.71
C ASP A 253 -7.30 -2.91 -1.63
N LEU A 254 -8.13 -2.48 -0.69
CA LEU A 254 -8.38 -1.07 -0.43
C LEU A 254 -7.27 -0.42 0.40
N TRP A 255 -6.18 -1.14 0.67
CA TRP A 255 -5.03 -0.70 1.45
C TRP A 255 -5.38 -0.44 2.92
N GLY A 256 -4.47 0.23 3.62
CA GLY A 256 -4.48 0.41 5.06
C GLY A 256 -5.78 0.91 5.69
N VAL A 257 -6.15 0.29 6.80
CA VAL A 257 -7.24 0.71 7.70
C VAL A 257 -6.70 0.96 9.11
N ALA A 258 -7.44 1.73 9.91
CA ALA A 258 -7.12 1.96 11.31
C ALA A 258 -7.52 0.75 12.17
N PRO A 259 -6.75 0.41 13.21
CA PRO A 259 -7.18 -0.53 14.24
C PRO A 259 -8.50 -0.09 14.89
N ALA A 260 -9.33 -1.06 15.25
CA ALA A 260 -10.68 -0.77 15.81
C ALA A 260 -10.63 -0.08 17.19
N ASP A 261 -9.57 -0.33 17.95
CA ASP A 261 -9.30 0.23 19.28
C ASP A 261 -8.65 1.63 19.25
N GLN A 262 -8.39 2.20 18.06
CA GLN A 262 -7.75 3.49 17.86
C GLN A 262 -8.65 4.49 17.10
N PRO A 263 -9.71 5.02 17.74
CA PRO A 263 -10.68 5.91 17.08
C PRO A 263 -10.05 7.22 16.57
N ASP A 264 -8.96 7.67 17.20
CA ASP A 264 -8.23 8.89 16.82
C ASP A 264 -7.11 8.64 15.79
N HIS A 265 -7.01 7.42 15.27
CA HIS A 265 -6.02 7.09 14.25
C HIS A 265 -6.22 7.94 12.99
N LYS A 266 -5.12 8.41 12.39
CA LYS A 266 -5.13 9.26 11.17
C LYS A 266 -5.96 8.70 10.00
N TRP A 267 -6.21 7.39 9.99
CA TRP A 267 -6.99 6.70 8.96
C TRP A 267 -8.43 6.38 9.38
N ALA A 268 -8.89 6.77 10.56
CA ALA A 268 -10.24 6.41 11.05
C ALA A 268 -11.36 6.79 10.04
N GLY A 269 -11.29 8.00 9.48
CA GLY A 269 -12.24 8.45 8.46
C GLY A 269 -12.20 7.62 7.16
N PHE A 270 -11.00 7.26 6.70
CA PHE A 270 -10.84 6.39 5.53
C PHE A 270 -11.27 4.95 5.82
N THR A 271 -11.09 4.48 7.05
CA THR A 271 -11.52 3.14 7.46
C THR A 271 -13.03 2.97 7.33
N ALA A 272 -13.83 3.93 7.82
CA ALA A 272 -15.27 3.90 7.68
C ALA A 272 -15.73 3.88 6.21
N PHE A 273 -15.04 4.64 5.34
CA PHE A 273 -15.25 4.63 3.90
C PHE A 273 -14.98 3.24 3.32
N LYS A 274 -13.80 2.64 3.56
CA LYS A 274 -13.40 1.34 3.02
C LYS A 274 -14.33 0.22 3.49
N LYS A 275 -14.64 0.15 4.78
CA LYS A 275 -15.57 -0.84 5.36
C LYS A 275 -16.99 -0.72 4.81
N SER A 276 -17.35 0.41 4.21
CA SER A 276 -18.69 0.60 3.62
C SER A 276 -18.91 -0.17 2.32
N PHE A 277 -17.86 -0.78 1.74
CA PHE A 277 -17.94 -1.58 0.52
C PHE A 277 -18.04 -3.09 0.76
N GLY A 278 -18.29 -3.52 2.00
CA GLY A 278 -18.21 -4.95 2.35
C GLY A 278 -16.76 -5.41 2.47
N GLY A 279 -16.54 -6.71 2.44
CA GLY A 279 -15.20 -7.29 2.53
C GLY A 279 -14.72 -7.55 3.96
N ARG A 280 -13.42 -7.83 4.11
CA ARG A 280 -12.81 -8.27 5.36
C ARG A 280 -11.46 -7.63 5.62
N GLU A 281 -11.05 -7.66 6.88
CA GLU A 281 -9.73 -7.21 7.31
C GLU A 281 -8.69 -8.32 7.12
N ILE A 282 -7.50 -7.95 6.67
CA ILE A 282 -6.31 -8.79 6.78
C ILE A 282 -5.31 -8.06 7.68
N ALA A 283 -4.80 -8.79 8.67
CA ALA A 283 -3.77 -8.31 9.58
C ALA A 283 -2.40 -8.92 9.24
N TYR A 284 -1.37 -8.11 9.30
CA TYR A 284 0.03 -8.49 9.06
C TYR A 284 0.86 -8.32 10.33
N PRO A 285 2.00 -9.04 10.47
CA PRO A 285 2.89 -8.88 11.62
C PRO A 285 3.53 -7.49 11.76
N GLY A 286 3.36 -6.60 10.77
CA GLY A 286 3.99 -5.29 10.73
C GLY A 286 5.44 -5.32 10.24
N THR A 287 6.14 -4.21 10.45
CA THR A 287 7.53 -4.03 9.96
C THR A 287 8.54 -4.44 11.02
N TRP A 288 9.54 -5.24 10.61
CA TRP A 288 10.57 -5.78 11.49
C TRP A 288 11.98 -5.53 10.93
N ASP A 289 12.91 -5.21 11.81
CA ASP A 289 14.32 -5.01 11.49
C ASP A 289 15.17 -6.20 11.97
N LEU A 290 16.02 -6.73 11.09
CA LEU A 290 17.00 -7.76 11.38
C LEU A 290 18.39 -7.14 11.32
N PRO A 291 19.07 -6.89 12.47
CA PRO A 291 20.40 -6.33 12.50
C PRO A 291 21.44 -7.25 11.84
N VAL A 292 22.19 -6.75 10.86
CA VAL A 292 23.34 -7.44 10.23
C VAL A 292 24.64 -6.92 10.83
N ASN A 293 24.82 -5.60 10.90
CA ASN A 293 25.89 -4.95 11.63
C ASN A 293 25.34 -4.40 12.96
N ARG A 294 25.41 -5.22 14.02
CA ARG A 294 24.83 -4.90 15.33
C ARG A 294 25.30 -3.56 15.92
N PRO A 295 26.61 -3.22 15.95
CA PRO A 295 27.07 -1.94 16.46
C PRO A 295 26.49 -0.73 15.72
N ARG A 296 26.51 -0.76 14.38
CA ARG A 296 25.95 0.33 13.57
C ARG A 296 24.43 0.45 13.72
N TYR A 297 23.72 -0.68 13.82
CA TYR A 297 22.29 -0.67 14.06
C TYR A 297 21.96 -0.11 15.45
N ALA A 298 22.70 -0.48 16.50
CA ALA A 298 22.53 0.07 17.83
C ALA A 298 22.76 1.60 17.86
N ALA A 299 23.83 2.08 17.23
CA ALA A 299 24.09 3.52 17.09
C ALA A 299 22.94 4.25 16.36
N TYR A 300 22.42 3.66 15.29
CA TYR A 300 21.24 4.19 14.57
C TYR A 300 20.00 4.30 15.47
N GLN A 301 19.72 3.26 16.27
CA GLN A 301 18.57 3.28 17.19
C GLN A 301 18.70 4.39 18.24
N VAL A 302 19.90 4.59 18.79
CA VAL A 302 20.17 5.68 19.76
C VAL A 302 19.97 7.05 19.11
N ALA A 303 20.62 7.28 17.96
CA ALA A 303 20.52 8.56 17.23
C ALA A 303 19.05 8.88 16.86
N ARG A 304 18.27 7.87 16.46
CA ARG A 304 16.86 8.03 16.14
C ARG A 304 16.05 8.41 17.38
N LYS A 305 16.22 7.71 18.51
CA LYS A 305 15.51 8.03 19.77
C LYS A 305 15.78 9.47 20.21
N LEU A 306 17.04 9.92 20.11
CA LEU A 306 17.42 11.31 20.43
C LEU A 306 16.72 12.32 19.53
N ARG A 307 16.75 12.08 18.22
CA ARG A 307 16.06 12.94 17.24
C ARG A 307 14.55 13.03 17.48
N ASP A 308 13.91 11.88 17.77
CA ASP A 308 12.47 11.82 17.98
C ASP A 308 12.09 12.49 19.32
N GLY A 309 12.93 12.39 20.36
CA GLY A 309 12.81 13.12 21.62
C GLY A 309 12.91 14.65 21.42
N ILE A 310 13.88 15.13 20.64
CA ILE A 310 14.04 16.55 20.31
C ILE A 310 12.79 17.06 19.56
N LYS A 311 12.30 16.32 18.56
CA LYS A 311 11.09 16.70 17.82
C LYS A 311 9.85 16.77 18.71
N ALA A 312 9.72 15.89 19.70
CA ALA A 312 8.62 15.91 20.66
C ALA A 312 8.68 17.15 21.57
N LEU A 313 9.88 17.58 21.95
CA LEU A 313 10.09 18.79 22.76
C LEU A 313 9.72 20.07 21.98
N ILE A 314 10.10 20.15 20.68
CA ILE A 314 9.83 21.30 19.82
C ILE A 314 8.31 21.42 19.51
N LYS A 315 7.59 20.28 19.45
CA LYS A 315 6.14 20.27 19.18
C LYS A 315 5.24 20.57 20.39
N ARG A 316 5.80 20.70 21.60
CA ARG A 316 4.99 21.14 22.74
C ARG A 316 4.59 22.60 22.54
N PRO A 317 3.30 22.93 22.44
CA PRO A 317 2.88 24.31 22.39
C PRO A 317 3.34 24.98 23.69
N THR A 318 4.03 26.10 23.57
CA THR A 318 4.21 27.04 24.70
C THR A 318 2.82 27.39 25.22
N ARG A 319 2.56 27.01 26.46
CA ARG A 319 1.34 27.39 27.19
C ARG A 319 1.31 28.92 27.36
#